data_17d5f95c2f493e97117c21dc85137e5e
#
_entry.id   17d5f95c2f493e97117c21dc85137e5e
#
_cell.length_a   1.000
_cell.length_b   1.000
_cell.length_c   1.000
_cell.angle_alpha   90.00
_cell.angle_beta   90.00
_cell.angle_gamma   90.00
#
_symmetry.space_group_name_H-M   'P 1'
#
loop_
_entity.id
_entity.type
_entity.pdbx_description
1 polymer ?
#
loop_
_entity_poly.entity_id
_entity_poly.type
_entity_poly.pdbx_seq_one_letter_code
_entity_poly.pdbx_strand_id
1 'polypeptide(L)'
;MSLLLPPRALAEERGTVWAWPAPVVAAAFDAAGHLAFGLGDGTIRLASPDASESEAVPAHRGAVLALAPDVVGGFLSGGDDGRLVSTAPDGTATEIAAVPGRWISAVDAAPATGRRLAVAGSEVLVFDADGTPVTRLQGPAGLDSAAFDPRGQRVAAAHYGGVTVWSPRKRSWAAKLYGWQGAHLAVVWHPRSRFVVSAMQEKALHAWRLSDGVHMQMPGYPTKPRSLAWADGGKALLTSGSEGVVSWRFTGRDGPMGGTASESGWARGVPITRVAAHPQLPVAAAGAKDGFVALMPLDGSGYVPVLRPNGAPVEALAFSPDGRWLAAGDAGGRAALVDLQP
;
A
#
# COMPACT_ATOMS: atom_id res chain seq x y z
N MET A 1 27.54 -5.75 19.81
CA MET A 1 26.74 -6.79 20.51
C MET A 1 25.93 -7.49 19.41
N SER A 2 26.27 -8.73 19.05
CA SER A 2 25.55 -9.50 18.04
C SER A 2 24.16 -9.80 18.62
N LEU A 3 23.11 -9.15 18.07
CA LEU A 3 21.73 -9.49 18.39
C LEU A 3 21.47 -10.88 17.82
N LEU A 4 21.53 -11.89 18.66
CA LEU A 4 21.09 -13.23 18.32
C LEU A 4 19.61 -13.13 17.93
N LEU A 5 19.30 -13.38 16.66
CA LEU A 5 17.91 -13.56 16.23
C LEU A 5 17.32 -14.72 17.04
N PRO A 6 16.06 -14.63 17.47
CA PRO A 6 15.41 -15.74 18.14
C PRO A 6 15.49 -17.01 17.30
N PRO A 7 15.44 -18.19 17.92
CA PRO A 7 15.80 -19.45 17.29
C PRO A 7 14.97 -19.83 16.06
N ARG A 8 13.71 -19.35 15.96
CA ARG A 8 12.84 -19.61 14.81
C ARG A 8 12.04 -18.36 14.40
N ALA A 9 11.79 -18.21 13.10
CA ALA A 9 10.85 -17.22 12.56
C ALA A 9 9.46 -17.86 12.44
N LEU A 10 8.39 -17.06 12.57
CA LEU A 10 7.01 -17.57 12.54
C LEU A 10 6.69 -18.37 11.26
N ALA A 11 7.23 -17.96 10.13
CA ALA A 11 7.03 -18.66 8.86
C ALA A 11 7.62 -20.08 8.85
N GLU A 12 8.64 -20.37 9.67
CA GLU A 12 9.24 -21.69 9.81
C GLU A 12 8.37 -22.65 10.65
N GLU A 13 7.47 -22.11 11.44
CA GLU A 13 6.60 -22.88 12.35
C GLU A 13 5.18 -23.03 11.80
N ARG A 14 4.64 -21.97 11.20
CA ARG A 14 3.24 -21.87 10.83
C ARG A 14 3.00 -21.02 9.58
N GLY A 15 3.91 -21.10 8.61
CA GLY A 15 3.80 -20.37 7.34
C GLY A 15 3.95 -21.28 6.15
N THR A 16 3.31 -20.89 5.05
CA THR A 16 3.62 -21.40 3.72
C THR A 16 4.53 -20.40 3.02
N VAL A 17 5.64 -20.89 2.47
CA VAL A 17 6.61 -20.05 1.74
C VAL A 17 6.75 -20.58 0.32
N TRP A 18 6.58 -19.68 -0.65
CA TRP A 18 6.77 -19.95 -2.07
C TRP A 18 8.03 -19.23 -2.57
N ALA A 19 8.65 -19.79 -3.61
CA ALA A 19 9.72 -19.17 -4.36
C ALA A 19 9.34 -19.16 -5.84
N TRP A 20 9.07 -17.96 -6.37
CA TRP A 20 8.71 -17.78 -7.75
C TRP A 20 9.87 -17.15 -8.55
N PRO A 21 9.95 -17.38 -9.87
CA PRO A 21 11.07 -16.88 -10.68
C PRO A 21 11.03 -15.36 -10.92
N ALA A 22 9.90 -14.71 -10.59
CA ALA A 22 9.70 -13.28 -10.79
C ALA A 22 9.55 -12.53 -9.45
N PRO A 23 9.97 -11.26 -9.36
CA PRO A 23 9.78 -10.42 -8.18
C PRO A 23 8.31 -10.34 -7.74
N VAL A 24 8.07 -10.39 -6.43
CA VAL A 24 6.75 -10.05 -5.87
C VAL A 24 6.69 -8.53 -5.71
N VAL A 25 5.77 -7.89 -6.42
CA VAL A 25 5.61 -6.42 -6.45
C VAL A 25 4.60 -5.95 -5.41
N ALA A 26 3.50 -6.71 -5.24
CA ALA A 26 2.40 -6.34 -4.36
C ALA A 26 1.74 -7.59 -3.78
N ALA A 27 1.06 -7.43 -2.64
CA ALA A 27 0.17 -8.42 -2.05
C ALA A 27 -1.08 -7.73 -1.53
N ALA A 28 -2.22 -8.38 -1.67
CA ALA A 28 -3.49 -7.88 -1.17
C ALA A 28 -4.39 -9.03 -0.71
N PHE A 29 -5.19 -8.75 0.32
CA PHE A 29 -6.35 -9.56 0.66
C PHE A 29 -7.61 -8.84 0.20
N ASP A 30 -8.58 -9.57 -0.35
CA ASP A 30 -9.91 -9.03 -0.56
C ASP A 30 -10.75 -9.04 0.73
N ALA A 31 -11.96 -8.50 0.67
CA ALA A 31 -12.85 -8.43 1.84
C ALA A 31 -13.30 -9.80 2.37
N ALA A 32 -13.25 -10.84 1.54
CA ALA A 32 -13.58 -12.22 1.92
C ALA A 32 -12.37 -12.99 2.49
N GLY A 33 -11.16 -12.40 2.44
CA GLY A 33 -9.92 -13.01 2.93
C GLY A 33 -9.16 -13.83 1.89
N HIS A 34 -9.55 -13.78 0.60
CA HIS A 34 -8.71 -14.33 -0.46
C HIS A 34 -7.43 -13.51 -0.59
N LEU A 35 -6.33 -14.17 -0.97
CA LEU A 35 -5.02 -13.55 -1.11
C LEU A 35 -4.55 -13.60 -2.56
N ALA A 36 -4.00 -12.48 -3.03
CA ALA A 36 -3.26 -12.42 -4.28
C ALA A 36 -1.90 -11.73 -4.11
N PHE A 37 -0.94 -12.20 -4.91
CA PHE A 37 0.34 -11.54 -5.14
C PHE A 37 0.45 -11.11 -6.60
N GLY A 38 0.87 -9.89 -6.84
CA GLY A 38 1.22 -9.39 -8.17
C GLY A 38 2.71 -9.55 -8.44
N LEU A 39 3.07 -10.08 -9.59
CA LEU A 39 4.45 -10.40 -9.95
C LEU A 39 4.98 -9.53 -11.10
N GLY A 40 6.30 -9.38 -11.13
CA GLY A 40 7.02 -8.66 -12.18
C GLY A 40 6.99 -9.30 -13.56
N ASP A 41 6.46 -10.52 -13.70
CA ASP A 41 6.23 -11.19 -14.98
C ASP A 41 4.80 -11.04 -15.52
N GLY A 42 3.95 -10.27 -14.84
CA GLY A 42 2.55 -10.04 -15.21
C GLY A 42 1.56 -11.04 -14.65
N THR A 43 2.03 -11.99 -13.87
CA THR A 43 1.18 -13.01 -13.25
C THR A 43 0.57 -12.49 -11.96
N ILE A 44 -0.72 -12.78 -11.75
CA ILE A 44 -1.35 -12.72 -10.42
C ILE A 44 -1.34 -14.13 -9.85
N ARG A 45 -0.76 -14.30 -8.65
CA ARG A 45 -0.78 -15.56 -7.90
C ARG A 45 -1.87 -15.52 -6.87
N LEU A 46 -2.91 -16.33 -7.06
CA LEU A 46 -3.94 -16.55 -6.05
C LEU A 46 -3.47 -17.62 -5.08
N ALA A 47 -3.53 -17.33 -3.79
CA ALA A 47 -3.09 -18.22 -2.73
C ALA A 47 -4.19 -18.42 -1.69
N SER A 48 -4.20 -19.61 -1.10
CA SER A 48 -5.13 -19.96 0.00
C SER A 48 -4.31 -20.44 1.20
N PRO A 49 -4.76 -20.15 2.43
CA PRO A 49 -4.14 -20.65 3.65
C PRO A 49 -4.03 -22.20 3.70
N ASP A 50 -4.98 -22.89 3.11
CA ASP A 50 -5.07 -24.34 3.14
C ASP A 50 -4.34 -25.02 1.97
N ALA A 51 -3.79 -24.24 1.01
CA ALA A 51 -3.11 -24.74 -0.17
C ALA A 51 -1.62 -24.51 -0.12
N SER A 52 -0.83 -25.57 -0.29
CA SER A 52 0.63 -25.47 -0.50
C SER A 52 1.00 -24.89 -1.86
N GLU A 53 0.06 -24.93 -2.82
CA GLU A 53 0.22 -24.40 -4.17
C GLU A 53 -0.59 -23.11 -4.37
N SER A 54 -0.13 -22.26 -5.27
CA SER A 54 -0.80 -21.04 -5.69
C SER A 54 -1.21 -21.16 -7.16
N GLU A 55 -2.40 -20.68 -7.48
CA GLU A 55 -2.84 -20.59 -8.87
C GLU A 55 -2.17 -19.42 -9.59
N ALA A 56 -1.74 -19.62 -10.82
CA ALA A 56 -1.12 -18.60 -11.67
C ALA A 56 -2.12 -18.09 -12.71
N VAL A 57 -2.47 -16.82 -12.62
CA VAL A 57 -3.35 -16.14 -13.57
C VAL A 57 -2.53 -15.16 -14.42
N PRO A 58 -2.39 -15.36 -15.74
CA PRO A 58 -1.67 -14.46 -16.63
C PRO A 58 -2.51 -13.20 -16.91
N ALA A 59 -2.51 -12.24 -15.97
CA ALA A 59 -3.34 -11.05 -16.04
C ALA A 59 -2.77 -9.98 -16.99
N HIS A 60 -1.44 -9.83 -17.03
CA HIS A 60 -0.74 -8.81 -17.81
C HIS A 60 0.29 -9.42 -18.76
N ARG A 61 0.63 -8.68 -19.84
CA ARG A 61 1.66 -9.07 -20.82
C ARG A 61 3.06 -8.57 -20.44
N GLY A 62 3.18 -7.76 -19.42
CA GLY A 62 4.38 -7.21 -18.83
C GLY A 62 4.24 -7.24 -17.32
N ALA A 63 4.97 -6.40 -16.58
CA ALA A 63 4.96 -6.40 -15.12
C ALA A 63 3.64 -5.93 -14.53
N VAL A 64 3.18 -6.58 -13.46
CA VAL A 64 2.20 -5.98 -12.54
C VAL A 64 2.87 -4.80 -11.84
N LEU A 65 2.25 -3.63 -11.86
CA LEU A 65 2.77 -2.43 -11.21
C LEU A 65 1.99 -2.07 -9.93
N ALA A 66 0.71 -2.44 -9.88
CA ALA A 66 -0.17 -2.16 -8.75
C ALA A 66 -1.22 -3.25 -8.58
N LEU A 67 -1.62 -3.50 -7.33
CA LEU A 67 -2.63 -4.47 -6.95
C LEU A 67 -3.42 -3.92 -5.76
N ALA A 68 -4.75 -4.04 -5.82
CA ALA A 68 -5.66 -3.67 -4.74
C ALA A 68 -6.83 -4.68 -4.68
N PRO A 69 -7.54 -4.81 -3.54
CA PRO A 69 -8.81 -5.53 -3.51
C PRO A 69 -9.83 -4.83 -4.42
N ASP A 70 -10.65 -5.62 -5.13
CA ASP A 70 -11.68 -5.08 -6.02
C ASP A 70 -13.03 -4.94 -5.32
N VAL A 71 -13.89 -4.04 -5.84
CA VAL A 71 -15.24 -3.77 -5.30
C VAL A 71 -16.23 -4.91 -5.53
N VAL A 72 -15.96 -5.78 -6.51
CA VAL A 72 -16.81 -6.94 -6.83
C VAL A 72 -16.31 -8.25 -6.21
N GLY A 73 -15.29 -8.18 -5.35
CA GLY A 73 -14.52 -9.31 -4.85
C GLY A 73 -13.32 -9.61 -5.75
N GLY A 74 -12.32 -10.33 -5.19
CA GLY A 74 -11.05 -10.53 -5.88
C GLY A 74 -10.22 -9.26 -5.96
N PHE A 75 -9.50 -9.04 -7.09
CA PHE A 75 -8.37 -8.12 -7.14
C PHE A 75 -8.39 -7.26 -8.40
N LEU A 76 -8.06 -5.99 -8.22
CA LEU A 76 -7.83 -5.02 -9.29
C LEU A 76 -6.34 -4.84 -9.49
N SER A 77 -5.84 -5.00 -10.71
CA SER A 77 -4.42 -4.85 -11.03
C SER A 77 -4.18 -3.91 -12.21
N GLY A 78 -3.06 -3.19 -12.15
CA GLY A 78 -2.54 -2.37 -13.23
C GLY A 78 -1.16 -2.85 -13.67
N GLY A 79 -0.87 -2.81 -14.96
CA GLY A 79 0.38 -3.27 -15.54
C GLY A 79 1.09 -2.22 -16.41
N ASP A 80 2.35 -2.50 -16.75
CA ASP A 80 3.15 -1.70 -17.67
C ASP A 80 2.69 -1.87 -19.14
N ASP A 81 1.84 -2.86 -19.40
CA ASP A 81 1.11 -3.06 -20.67
C ASP A 81 -0.05 -2.09 -20.87
N GLY A 82 -0.32 -1.24 -19.89
CA GLY A 82 -1.41 -0.25 -19.90
C GLY A 82 -2.80 -0.82 -19.63
N ARG A 83 -2.90 -2.07 -19.18
CA ARG A 83 -4.19 -2.71 -18.88
C ARG A 83 -4.57 -2.54 -17.43
N LEU A 84 -5.87 -2.33 -17.20
CA LEU A 84 -6.55 -2.44 -15.91
C LEU A 84 -7.35 -3.73 -15.93
N VAL A 85 -7.02 -4.66 -15.04
CA VAL A 85 -7.60 -6.01 -15.01
C VAL A 85 -8.24 -6.28 -13.66
N SER A 86 -9.43 -6.86 -13.66
CA SER A 86 -10.07 -7.48 -12.48
C SER A 86 -9.83 -8.98 -12.52
N THR A 87 -9.29 -9.55 -11.44
CA THR A 87 -9.06 -10.98 -11.29
C THR A 87 -9.95 -11.50 -10.17
N ALA A 88 -10.92 -12.34 -10.52
CA ALA A 88 -11.81 -12.98 -9.55
C ALA A 88 -11.09 -14.05 -8.72
N PRO A 89 -11.62 -14.45 -7.54
CA PRO A 89 -11.02 -15.50 -6.71
C PRO A 89 -10.94 -16.88 -7.37
N ASP A 90 -11.73 -17.12 -8.41
CA ASP A 90 -11.72 -18.35 -9.22
C ASP A 90 -10.70 -18.33 -10.39
N GLY A 91 -9.84 -17.34 -10.45
CA GLY A 91 -8.84 -17.18 -11.49
C GLY A 91 -9.35 -16.51 -12.77
N THR A 92 -10.60 -16.15 -12.87
CA THR A 92 -11.14 -15.45 -14.04
C THR A 92 -10.58 -14.01 -14.10
N ALA A 93 -9.85 -13.68 -15.15
CA ALA A 93 -9.29 -12.35 -15.40
C ALA A 93 -10.10 -11.61 -16.47
N THR A 94 -10.58 -10.41 -16.15
CA THR A 94 -11.38 -9.55 -17.03
C THR A 94 -10.70 -8.20 -17.22
N GLU A 95 -10.41 -7.81 -18.47
CA GLU A 95 -9.92 -6.47 -18.78
C GLU A 95 -11.04 -5.45 -18.62
N ILE A 96 -10.82 -4.44 -17.76
CA ILE A 96 -11.76 -3.31 -17.56
C ILE A 96 -11.44 -2.19 -18.55
N ALA A 97 -10.15 -1.91 -18.75
CA ALA A 97 -9.71 -0.86 -19.65
C ALA A 97 -8.28 -1.13 -20.14
N ALA A 98 -7.97 -0.56 -21.31
CA ALA A 98 -6.61 -0.49 -21.83
C ALA A 98 -6.27 0.95 -22.24
N VAL A 99 -5.06 1.41 -21.90
CA VAL A 99 -4.50 2.71 -22.26
C VAL A 99 -3.18 2.49 -22.97
N PRO A 100 -3.20 2.25 -24.29
CA PRO A 100 -2.01 1.92 -25.05
C PRO A 100 -0.89 2.97 -24.90
N GLY A 101 0.35 2.49 -24.70
CA GLY A 101 1.53 3.34 -24.55
C GLY A 101 1.66 4.07 -23.20
N ARG A 102 0.82 3.75 -22.22
CA ARG A 102 0.94 4.27 -20.85
C ARG A 102 0.86 3.13 -19.85
N TRP A 103 1.60 3.21 -18.79
CA TRP A 103 1.51 2.28 -17.66
C TRP A 103 0.30 2.61 -16.79
N ILE A 104 -0.32 1.59 -16.22
CA ILE A 104 -1.24 1.75 -15.08
C ILE A 104 -0.42 1.58 -13.80
N SER A 105 0.06 2.71 -13.29
CA SER A 105 1.06 2.74 -12.21
C SER A 105 0.46 2.63 -10.80
N ALA A 106 -0.82 2.93 -10.64
CA ALA A 106 -1.54 2.80 -9.36
C ALA A 106 -3.00 2.45 -9.62
N VAL A 107 -3.57 1.68 -8.72
CA VAL A 107 -4.99 1.32 -8.70
C VAL A 107 -5.54 1.47 -7.28
N ASP A 108 -6.82 1.78 -7.16
CA ASP A 108 -7.55 1.77 -5.89
C ASP A 108 -9.03 1.50 -6.15
N ALA A 109 -9.73 1.05 -5.12
CA ALA A 109 -11.14 0.74 -5.19
C ALA A 109 -11.88 1.24 -3.95
N ALA A 110 -13.11 1.71 -4.16
CA ALA A 110 -13.95 2.30 -3.12
C ALA A 110 -15.22 1.46 -2.90
N PRO A 111 -15.23 0.49 -1.98
CA PRO A 111 -16.40 -0.36 -1.72
C PRO A 111 -17.66 0.45 -1.36
N ALA A 112 -17.50 1.60 -0.70
CA ALA A 112 -18.61 2.46 -0.30
C ALA A 112 -19.43 3.02 -1.50
N THR A 113 -18.83 3.08 -2.69
CA THR A 113 -19.49 3.61 -3.92
C THR A 113 -19.47 2.64 -5.08
N GLY A 114 -18.82 1.49 -4.94
CA GLY A 114 -18.61 0.53 -6.02
C GLY A 114 -17.69 1.04 -7.14
N ARG A 115 -16.77 1.95 -6.84
CA ARG A 115 -15.90 2.58 -7.84
C ARG A 115 -14.48 2.07 -7.81
N ARG A 116 -13.86 2.06 -8.99
CA ARG A 116 -12.46 1.73 -9.22
C ARG A 116 -11.75 2.95 -9.78
N LEU A 117 -10.46 3.11 -9.50
CA LEU A 117 -9.59 4.06 -10.18
C LEU A 117 -8.30 3.42 -10.67
N ALA A 118 -7.75 4.03 -11.71
CA ALA A 118 -6.44 3.71 -12.25
C ALA A 118 -5.68 5.00 -12.59
N VAL A 119 -4.39 5.02 -12.33
CA VAL A 119 -3.50 6.12 -12.74
C VAL A 119 -2.80 5.73 -14.03
N ALA A 120 -2.95 6.58 -15.06
CA ALA A 120 -2.31 6.43 -16.35
C ALA A 120 -1.59 7.74 -16.77
N GLY A 121 -0.30 7.84 -16.49
CA GLY A 121 0.50 9.04 -16.74
C GLY A 121 0.03 10.23 -15.89
N SER A 122 -0.60 11.24 -16.50
CA SER A 122 -1.12 12.42 -15.79
C SER A 122 -2.63 12.36 -15.53
N GLU A 123 -3.27 11.22 -15.75
CA GLU A 123 -4.72 11.07 -15.62
C GLU A 123 -5.07 10.05 -14.53
N VAL A 124 -6.16 10.32 -13.80
CA VAL A 124 -6.88 9.31 -13.03
C VAL A 124 -8.13 8.93 -13.81
N LEU A 125 -8.24 7.67 -14.15
CA LEU A 125 -9.43 7.08 -14.77
C LEU A 125 -10.31 6.50 -13.68
N VAL A 126 -11.61 6.81 -13.69
CA VAL A 126 -12.58 6.31 -12.71
C VAL A 126 -13.63 5.50 -13.42
N PHE A 127 -13.96 4.34 -12.88
CA PHE A 127 -14.95 3.39 -13.41
C PHE A 127 -15.95 3.01 -12.32
N ASP A 128 -17.16 2.64 -12.71
CA ASP A 128 -18.12 1.95 -11.86
C ASP A 128 -17.79 0.45 -11.77
N ALA A 129 -18.51 -0.28 -10.92
CA ALA A 129 -18.29 -1.71 -10.65
C ALA A 129 -18.45 -2.61 -11.89
N ASP A 130 -19.26 -2.21 -12.87
CA ASP A 130 -19.45 -2.92 -14.13
C ASP A 130 -18.39 -2.59 -15.20
N GLY A 131 -17.41 -1.72 -14.87
CA GLY A 131 -16.39 -1.26 -15.79
C GLY A 131 -16.77 -0.04 -16.64
N THR A 132 -17.98 0.51 -16.45
CA THR A 132 -18.40 1.72 -17.16
C THR A 132 -17.55 2.93 -16.76
N PRO A 133 -16.95 3.67 -17.72
CA PRO A 133 -16.19 4.87 -17.41
C PRO A 133 -17.07 5.97 -16.79
N VAL A 134 -16.66 6.47 -15.62
CA VAL A 134 -17.35 7.56 -14.90
C VAL A 134 -16.74 8.91 -15.25
N THR A 135 -15.42 9.03 -15.20
CA THR A 135 -14.71 10.29 -15.47
C THR A 135 -13.22 10.06 -15.70
N ARG A 136 -12.59 11.08 -16.30
CA ARG A 136 -11.13 11.24 -16.36
C ARG A 136 -10.77 12.53 -15.65
N LEU A 137 -9.84 12.45 -14.71
CA LEU A 137 -9.37 13.57 -13.90
C LEU A 137 -7.95 13.89 -14.31
N GLN A 138 -7.76 15.05 -14.93
CA GLN A 138 -6.46 15.49 -15.43
C GLN A 138 -5.67 16.14 -14.32
N GLY A 139 -4.49 15.59 -14.01
CA GLY A 139 -3.51 16.17 -13.09
C GLY A 139 -2.65 17.25 -13.75
N PRO A 140 -1.98 18.10 -12.95
CA PRO A 140 -1.11 19.16 -13.45
C PRO A 140 0.23 18.65 -13.99
N ALA A 141 0.62 17.43 -13.63
CA ALA A 141 1.84 16.74 -14.02
C ALA A 141 1.60 15.22 -14.04
N GLY A 142 2.65 14.43 -14.28
CA GLY A 142 2.61 12.97 -14.07
C GLY A 142 2.21 12.65 -12.63
N LEU A 143 1.35 11.66 -12.50
CA LEU A 143 0.83 11.21 -11.21
C LEU A 143 1.58 9.95 -10.76
N ASP A 144 2.08 9.94 -9.53
CA ASP A 144 2.78 8.79 -8.95
C ASP A 144 1.83 7.84 -8.22
N SER A 145 0.76 8.39 -7.63
CA SER A 145 -0.21 7.64 -6.84
C SER A 145 -1.55 8.36 -6.79
N ALA A 146 -2.65 7.62 -6.67
CA ALA A 146 -3.96 8.17 -6.37
C ALA A 146 -4.74 7.24 -5.45
N ALA A 147 -5.66 7.81 -4.65
CA ALA A 147 -6.53 7.07 -3.75
C ALA A 147 -7.89 7.74 -3.60
N PHE A 148 -8.93 6.93 -3.42
CA PHE A 148 -10.23 7.40 -2.96
C PHE A 148 -10.20 7.82 -1.49
N ASP A 149 -11.02 8.79 -1.13
CA ASP A 149 -11.29 9.02 0.28
C ASP A 149 -12.13 7.86 0.87
N PRO A 150 -12.15 7.68 2.22
CA PRO A 150 -12.85 6.56 2.85
C PRO A 150 -14.35 6.45 2.53
N ARG A 151 -14.96 7.51 1.98
CA ARG A 151 -16.35 7.50 1.49
C ARG A 151 -16.47 7.18 0.00
N GLY A 152 -15.34 7.02 -0.71
CA GLY A 152 -15.30 6.78 -2.14
C GLY A 152 -15.79 7.93 -3.00
N GLN A 153 -15.89 9.15 -2.44
CA GLN A 153 -16.47 10.29 -3.13
C GLN A 153 -15.42 11.22 -3.74
N ARG A 154 -14.26 11.35 -3.10
CA ARG A 154 -13.17 12.22 -3.54
C ARG A 154 -11.98 11.39 -3.95
N VAL A 155 -11.18 11.94 -4.85
CA VAL A 155 -9.89 11.34 -5.27
C VAL A 155 -8.78 12.30 -4.92
N ALA A 156 -7.72 11.81 -4.28
CA ALA A 156 -6.46 12.53 -4.14
C ALA A 156 -5.41 11.89 -5.02
N ALA A 157 -4.57 12.68 -5.68
CA ALA A 157 -3.42 12.18 -6.41
C ALA A 157 -2.16 12.98 -6.10
N ALA A 158 -1.06 12.26 -5.93
CA ALA A 158 0.27 12.78 -5.68
C ALA A 158 1.00 13.04 -6.99
N HIS A 159 1.69 14.19 -7.08
CA HIS A 159 2.45 14.61 -8.25
C HIS A 159 3.58 15.56 -7.85
N TYR A 160 4.41 15.97 -8.79
CA TYR A 160 5.36 17.04 -8.53
C TYR A 160 4.62 18.35 -8.17
N GLY A 161 4.98 18.95 -7.04
CA GLY A 161 4.41 20.22 -6.56
C GLY A 161 3.21 20.06 -5.60
N GLY A 162 2.81 18.83 -5.22
CA GLY A 162 1.79 18.63 -4.19
C GLY A 162 0.84 17.47 -4.41
N VAL A 163 -0.34 17.64 -3.86
CA VAL A 163 -1.47 16.71 -3.98
C VAL A 163 -2.67 17.46 -4.53
N THR A 164 -3.26 16.96 -5.61
CA THR A 164 -4.55 17.46 -6.11
C THR A 164 -5.68 16.59 -5.58
N VAL A 165 -6.69 17.24 -5.02
CA VAL A 165 -7.94 16.58 -4.55
C VAL A 165 -9.08 16.98 -5.46
N TRP A 166 -9.72 16.01 -6.10
CA TRP A 166 -10.94 16.20 -6.85
C TRP A 166 -12.16 15.81 -6.00
N SER A 167 -13.16 16.69 -6.02
CA SER A 167 -14.44 16.50 -5.35
C SER A 167 -15.57 16.56 -6.37
N PRO A 168 -16.55 15.64 -6.31
CA PRO A 168 -17.67 15.64 -7.27
C PRO A 168 -18.55 16.89 -7.09
N ARG A 169 -19.02 17.40 -8.21
CA ARG A 169 -20.04 18.44 -8.36
C ARG A 169 -21.20 17.88 -9.19
N LYS A 170 -22.31 18.60 -9.29
CA LYS A 170 -23.51 18.12 -9.98
C LYS A 170 -23.25 17.58 -11.40
N ARG A 171 -22.31 18.17 -12.16
CA ARG A 171 -21.98 17.79 -13.55
C ARG A 171 -20.47 17.79 -13.84
N SER A 172 -19.62 17.86 -12.83
CA SER A 172 -18.17 17.98 -12.99
C SER A 172 -17.44 17.53 -11.76
N TRP A 173 -16.12 17.61 -11.80
CA TRP A 173 -15.25 17.42 -10.62
C TRP A 173 -14.46 18.70 -10.39
N ALA A 174 -14.51 19.22 -9.16
CA ALA A 174 -13.75 20.39 -8.77
C ALA A 174 -12.39 19.95 -8.22
N ALA A 175 -11.31 20.43 -8.82
CA ALA A 175 -9.94 20.21 -8.35
C ALA A 175 -9.55 21.27 -7.32
N LYS A 176 -8.85 20.83 -6.27
CA LYS A 176 -8.16 21.71 -5.31
C LYS A 176 -6.74 21.23 -5.13
N LEU A 177 -5.79 22.09 -5.39
CA LEU A 177 -4.36 21.84 -5.15
C LEU A 177 -4.03 22.09 -3.67
N TYR A 178 -3.38 21.14 -3.05
CA TYR A 178 -2.67 21.23 -1.79
C TYR A 178 -1.17 21.24 -2.12
N GLY A 179 -0.64 22.45 -2.35
CA GLY A 179 0.69 22.67 -2.90
C GLY A 179 1.79 22.49 -1.87
N TRP A 180 2.86 21.87 -2.27
CA TRP A 180 4.16 21.86 -1.59
C TRP A 180 5.24 21.45 -2.60
N GLN A 181 6.40 22.12 -2.56
CA GLN A 181 7.50 21.85 -3.49
C GLN A 181 8.06 20.43 -3.32
N GLY A 182 8.46 19.81 -4.42
CA GLY A 182 9.08 18.50 -4.47
C GLY A 182 8.20 17.43 -5.13
N ALA A 183 8.72 16.21 -5.22
CA ALA A 183 8.04 15.07 -5.83
C ALA A 183 7.29 14.26 -4.78
N HIS A 184 5.97 14.21 -4.89
CA HIS A 184 5.11 13.42 -4.00
C HIS A 184 4.85 12.06 -4.64
N LEU A 185 5.33 10.99 -4.00
CA LEU A 185 5.39 9.62 -4.55
C LEU A 185 4.18 8.75 -4.17
N ALA A 186 3.56 9.03 -3.02
CA ALA A 186 2.41 8.29 -2.52
C ALA A 186 1.46 9.24 -1.81
N VAL A 187 0.18 8.90 -1.79
CA VAL A 187 -0.85 9.66 -1.07
C VAL A 187 -1.75 8.71 -0.30
N VAL A 188 -2.07 9.09 0.94
CA VAL A 188 -3.04 8.37 1.77
C VAL A 188 -4.02 9.35 2.42
N TRP A 189 -5.28 8.93 2.51
CA TRP A 189 -6.30 9.65 3.25
C TRP A 189 -6.33 9.20 4.70
N HIS A 190 -6.47 10.15 5.61
CA HIS A 190 -6.84 9.81 6.98
C HIS A 190 -8.20 9.08 7.00
N PRO A 191 -8.40 7.99 7.78
CA PRO A 191 -9.62 7.18 7.77
C PRO A 191 -10.92 7.95 8.03
N ARG A 192 -10.84 9.11 8.67
CA ARG A 192 -11.99 10.04 8.87
C ARG A 192 -11.97 11.22 7.90
N SER A 193 -11.22 11.15 6.79
CA SER A 193 -11.12 12.20 5.77
C SER A 193 -10.74 13.60 6.30
N ARG A 194 -10.00 13.69 7.41
CA ARG A 194 -9.58 14.98 7.99
C ARG A 194 -8.29 15.51 7.39
N PHE A 195 -7.40 14.60 6.99
CA PHE A 195 -6.10 14.90 6.44
C PHE A 195 -5.86 14.11 5.15
N VAL A 196 -5.00 14.66 4.32
CA VAL A 196 -4.30 13.96 3.26
C VAL A 196 -2.81 14.04 3.58
N VAL A 197 -2.11 12.92 3.43
CA VAL A 197 -0.66 12.83 3.68
C VAL A 197 0.02 12.25 2.46
N SER A 198 1.14 12.83 2.06
CA SER A 198 1.98 12.32 0.99
C SER A 198 3.37 11.94 1.49
N ALA A 199 3.93 10.89 0.88
CA ALA A 199 5.35 10.56 0.99
C ALA A 199 6.11 11.24 -0.14
N MET A 200 7.33 11.72 0.14
CA MET A 200 8.10 12.56 -0.76
C MET A 200 9.45 11.95 -1.12
N GLN A 201 9.91 12.26 -2.34
CA GLN A 201 11.26 11.94 -2.81
C GLN A 201 12.35 12.57 -1.91
N GLU A 202 12.05 13.71 -1.31
CA GLU A 202 12.93 14.53 -0.47
C GLU A 202 13.07 14.00 0.96
N LYS A 203 12.82 12.71 1.16
CA LYS A 203 12.95 12.02 2.46
C LYS A 203 12.12 12.67 3.57
N ALA A 204 10.88 13.00 3.24
CA ALA A 204 9.92 13.59 4.15
C ALA A 204 8.51 13.07 3.85
N LEU A 205 7.57 13.35 4.77
CA LEU A 205 6.16 13.38 4.47
C LEU A 205 5.67 14.81 4.45
N HIS A 206 4.51 15.02 3.86
CA HIS A 206 3.77 16.27 3.99
C HIS A 206 2.29 15.99 4.28
N ALA A 207 1.75 16.65 5.28
CA ALA A 207 0.35 16.51 5.71
C ALA A 207 -0.42 17.82 5.51
N TRP A 208 -1.65 17.74 5.00
CA TRP A 208 -2.57 18.86 4.90
C TRP A 208 -3.87 18.53 5.65
N ARG A 209 -4.32 19.46 6.49
CA ARG A 209 -5.65 19.43 7.09
C ARG A 209 -6.66 19.98 6.08
N LEU A 210 -7.65 19.18 5.74
CA LEU A 210 -8.55 19.49 4.62
C LEU A 210 -9.55 20.62 4.90
N SER A 211 -9.87 20.87 6.19
CA SER A 211 -10.85 21.88 6.60
C SER A 211 -10.41 23.32 6.31
N ASP A 212 -9.13 23.62 6.45
CA ASP A 212 -8.57 24.98 6.38
C ASP A 212 -7.26 25.04 5.56
N GLY A 213 -6.70 23.91 5.16
CA GLY A 213 -5.46 23.86 4.37
C GLY A 213 -4.19 24.04 5.19
N VAL A 214 -4.28 24.11 6.53
CA VAL A 214 -3.07 24.09 7.38
C VAL A 214 -2.29 22.83 7.09
N HIS A 215 -0.97 22.97 6.97
CA HIS A 215 -0.10 21.88 6.54
C HIS A 215 1.21 21.84 7.34
N MET A 216 1.88 20.71 7.29
CA MET A 216 3.15 20.47 7.96
C MET A 216 4.03 19.54 7.13
N GLN A 217 5.30 19.92 6.97
CA GLN A 217 6.34 19.00 6.53
C GLN A 217 6.77 18.14 7.73
N MET A 218 6.99 16.87 7.47
CA MET A 218 7.34 15.85 8.46
C MET A 218 8.68 15.22 8.06
N PRO A 219 9.82 15.90 8.37
CA PRO A 219 11.17 15.51 7.94
C PRO A 219 11.82 14.49 8.87
N GLY A 220 13.09 14.16 8.62
CA GLY A 220 13.92 13.36 9.52
C GLY A 220 14.15 11.92 9.05
N TYR A 221 13.74 11.58 7.84
CA TYR A 221 13.95 10.26 7.29
C TYR A 221 15.34 10.09 6.67
N PRO A 222 16.10 9.04 7.03
CA PRO A 222 17.38 8.74 6.38
C PRO A 222 17.24 8.29 4.93
N THR A 223 16.11 7.63 4.60
CA THR A 223 15.76 7.22 3.23
C THR A 223 14.35 7.68 2.86
N LYS A 224 13.94 7.51 1.60
CA LYS A 224 12.58 7.89 1.15
C LYS A 224 11.54 7.02 1.83
N PRO A 225 10.54 7.59 2.52
CA PRO A 225 9.36 6.84 2.93
C PRO A 225 8.55 6.48 1.69
N ARG A 226 8.22 5.20 1.52
CA ARG A 226 7.44 4.70 0.36
C ARG A 226 6.16 3.97 0.77
N SER A 227 6.16 3.47 1.99
CA SER A 227 5.05 2.71 2.55
C SER A 227 4.46 3.45 3.73
N LEU A 228 3.14 3.62 3.72
CA LEU A 228 2.36 4.32 4.73
C LEU A 228 1.16 3.46 5.10
N ALA A 229 0.90 3.29 6.39
CA ALA A 229 -0.25 2.53 6.89
C ALA A 229 -0.88 3.22 8.09
N TRP A 230 -2.21 3.37 8.07
CA TRP A 230 -2.95 3.89 9.21
C TRP A 230 -3.16 2.80 10.26
N ALA A 231 -2.87 3.12 11.51
CA ALA A 231 -3.04 2.26 12.67
C ALA A 231 -3.95 2.91 13.72
N ASP A 232 -4.42 2.11 14.68
CA ASP A 232 -5.24 2.56 15.83
C ASP A 232 -6.43 3.44 15.40
N GLY A 233 -7.21 2.98 14.42
CA GLY A 233 -8.38 3.69 13.91
C GLY A 233 -8.06 5.10 13.35
N GLY A 234 -6.84 5.29 12.83
CA GLY A 234 -6.35 6.55 12.28
C GLY A 234 -5.70 7.49 13.28
N LYS A 235 -5.42 7.04 14.49
CA LYS A 235 -4.70 7.85 15.49
C LYS A 235 -3.19 7.87 15.27
N ALA A 236 -2.66 6.92 14.49
CA ALA A 236 -1.26 6.84 14.11
C ALA A 236 -1.09 6.56 12.62
N LEU A 237 -0.10 7.21 11.99
CA LEU A 237 0.37 6.90 10.67
C LEU A 237 1.76 6.26 10.78
N LEU A 238 1.85 5.00 10.37
CA LEU A 238 3.09 4.23 10.32
C LEU A 238 3.76 4.44 8.97
N THR A 239 5.08 4.54 8.96
CA THR A 239 5.82 4.75 7.71
C THR A 239 7.14 3.97 7.69
N SER A 240 7.56 3.61 6.48
CA SER A 240 8.91 3.14 6.17
C SER A 240 9.89 4.32 6.05
N GLY A 241 11.13 4.03 5.70
CA GLY A 241 12.14 5.04 5.38
C GLY A 241 13.17 5.29 6.46
N SER A 242 13.07 4.60 7.61
CA SER A 242 14.08 4.53 8.67
C SER A 242 14.47 3.09 8.96
N GLU A 243 15.33 2.86 9.95
CA GLU A 243 15.73 1.52 10.42
C GLU A 243 14.66 0.85 11.31
N GLY A 244 13.75 1.66 11.85
CA GLY A 244 12.53 1.24 12.56
C GLY A 244 11.27 1.71 11.86
N VAL A 245 10.11 1.34 12.40
CA VAL A 245 8.81 1.88 12.00
C VAL A 245 8.64 3.26 12.60
N VAL A 246 8.56 4.27 11.75
CA VAL A 246 8.28 5.64 12.19
C VAL A 246 6.78 5.82 12.34
N SER A 247 6.34 6.36 13.47
CA SER A 247 4.94 6.60 13.81
C SER A 247 4.68 8.09 14.07
N TRP A 248 3.70 8.65 13.37
CA TRP A 248 3.21 10.01 13.57
C TRP A 248 1.82 9.98 14.19
N ARG A 249 1.64 10.74 15.28
CA ARG A 249 0.34 10.82 15.97
C ARG A 249 -0.61 11.76 15.23
N PHE A 250 -1.84 11.28 14.97
CA PHE A 250 -2.93 12.02 14.33
C PHE A 250 -4.14 12.19 15.27
N THR A 251 -3.87 12.47 16.53
CA THR A 251 -4.89 12.67 17.56
C THR A 251 -5.36 14.13 17.62
N GLY A 252 -6.53 14.36 18.21
CA GLY A 252 -7.08 15.70 18.36
C GLY A 252 -7.47 16.37 17.03
N ARG A 253 -7.73 17.67 17.07
CA ARG A 253 -8.11 18.48 15.90
C ARG A 253 -6.90 18.72 14.98
N ASP A 254 -5.76 18.95 15.57
CA ASP A 254 -4.57 19.41 14.85
C ASP A 254 -3.75 18.26 14.22
N GLY A 255 -4.03 17.02 14.65
CA GLY A 255 -3.35 15.83 14.09
C GLY A 255 -1.84 15.87 14.39
N PRO A 256 -0.97 15.84 13.35
CA PRO A 256 0.48 15.82 13.52
C PRO A 256 1.08 17.23 13.70
N MET A 257 0.27 18.31 13.56
CA MET A 257 0.76 19.70 13.52
C MET A 257 1.52 20.06 14.79
N GLY A 258 2.78 20.45 14.65
CA GLY A 258 3.69 20.77 15.76
C GLY A 258 4.19 19.57 16.54
N GLY A 259 3.82 18.34 16.13
CA GLY A 259 4.26 17.10 16.77
C GLY A 259 5.58 16.57 16.22
N THR A 260 6.10 15.56 16.92
CA THR A 260 7.28 14.79 16.51
C THR A 260 6.91 13.33 16.29
N ALA A 261 7.71 12.63 15.45
CA ALA A 261 7.57 11.20 15.28
C ALA A 261 8.16 10.43 16.47
N SER A 262 7.65 9.22 16.68
CA SER A 262 8.33 8.17 17.43
C SER A 262 8.82 7.10 16.45
N GLU A 263 9.88 6.40 16.80
CA GLU A 263 10.40 5.28 16.04
C GLU A 263 10.41 4.04 16.93
N SER A 264 9.84 2.95 16.44
CA SER A 264 9.78 1.66 17.11
C SER A 264 10.47 0.60 16.26
N GLY A 265 11.13 -0.34 16.92
CA GLY A 265 11.80 -1.46 16.26
C GLY A 265 13.24 -1.63 16.71
N TRP A 266 14.06 -2.24 15.84
CA TRP A 266 15.43 -2.60 16.12
C TRP A 266 16.40 -1.78 15.28
N ALA A 267 17.51 -1.36 15.87
CA ALA A 267 18.63 -0.76 15.16
C ALA A 267 19.49 -1.88 14.52
N ARG A 268 19.12 -2.35 13.32
CA ARG A 268 19.90 -3.35 12.57
C ARG A 268 20.80 -2.74 11.51
N GLY A 269 20.72 -1.42 11.31
CA GLY A 269 21.42 -0.74 10.21
C GLY A 269 20.78 -1.01 8.84
N VAL A 270 19.56 -1.56 8.80
CA VAL A 270 18.86 -1.94 7.57
C VAL A 270 17.53 -1.21 7.47
N PRO A 271 17.31 -0.38 6.43
CA PRO A 271 16.08 0.37 6.28
C PRO A 271 14.85 -0.52 6.11
N ILE A 272 13.75 -0.11 6.73
CA ILE A 272 12.41 -0.63 6.48
C ILE A 272 11.93 -0.12 5.12
N THR A 273 11.48 -1.03 4.27
CA THR A 273 10.95 -0.75 2.92
C THR A 273 9.42 -0.77 2.88
N ARG A 274 8.79 -1.63 3.68
CA ARG A 274 7.33 -1.78 3.76
C ARG A 274 6.86 -1.81 5.20
N VAL A 275 5.68 -1.24 5.42
CA VAL A 275 4.94 -1.33 6.68
C VAL A 275 3.49 -1.69 6.38
N ALA A 276 2.89 -2.48 7.25
CA ALA A 276 1.44 -2.72 7.30
C ALA A 276 0.96 -2.62 8.75
N ALA A 277 -0.24 -2.13 8.96
CA ALA A 277 -0.85 -2.06 10.28
C ALA A 277 -1.82 -3.22 10.46
N HIS A 278 -1.76 -3.89 11.61
CA HIS A 278 -2.75 -4.88 11.96
C HIS A 278 -4.14 -4.21 12.10
N PRO A 279 -5.21 -4.79 11.53
CA PRO A 279 -6.51 -4.13 11.48
C PRO A 279 -7.15 -3.87 12.85
N GLN A 280 -6.82 -4.66 13.87
CA GLN A 280 -7.48 -4.63 15.18
C GLN A 280 -6.50 -4.39 16.34
N LEU A 281 -5.25 -4.83 16.23
CA LEU A 281 -4.26 -4.76 17.31
C LEU A 281 -3.28 -3.60 17.09
N PRO A 282 -2.68 -3.04 18.15
CA PRO A 282 -1.62 -2.02 18.03
C PRO A 282 -0.29 -2.65 17.63
N VAL A 283 -0.26 -3.33 16.49
CA VAL A 283 0.89 -4.04 15.94
C VAL A 283 1.11 -3.61 14.49
N ALA A 284 2.36 -3.42 14.13
CA ALA A 284 2.82 -3.25 12.76
C ALA A 284 3.52 -4.50 12.25
N ALA A 285 3.38 -4.82 10.97
CA ALA A 285 4.34 -5.63 10.26
C ALA A 285 5.34 -4.70 9.55
N ALA A 286 6.61 -5.01 9.62
CA ALA A 286 7.68 -4.28 8.97
C ALA A 286 8.54 -5.22 8.14
N GLY A 287 8.76 -4.85 6.89
CA GLY A 287 9.64 -5.53 5.96
C GLY A 287 10.87 -4.68 5.65
N ALA A 288 12.05 -5.27 5.71
CA ALA A 288 13.32 -4.59 5.55
C ALA A 288 13.96 -4.82 4.17
N LYS A 289 14.94 -3.99 3.85
CA LYS A 289 15.70 -4.05 2.59
C LYS A 289 16.49 -5.36 2.40
N ASP A 290 16.80 -6.07 3.48
CA ASP A 290 17.49 -7.36 3.44
C ASP A 290 16.56 -8.58 3.39
N GLY A 291 15.24 -8.37 3.29
CA GLY A 291 14.23 -9.41 3.25
C GLY A 291 13.72 -9.87 4.63
N PHE A 292 14.21 -9.27 5.71
CA PHE A 292 13.69 -9.53 7.04
C PHE A 292 12.27 -8.99 7.20
N VAL A 293 11.39 -9.77 7.82
CA VAL A 293 10.03 -9.33 8.19
C VAL A 293 9.82 -9.61 9.68
N ALA A 294 9.24 -8.67 10.39
CA ALA A 294 8.84 -8.84 11.78
C ALA A 294 7.51 -8.15 12.11
N LEU A 295 6.85 -8.67 13.15
CA LEU A 295 5.77 -7.97 13.85
C LEU A 295 6.37 -7.11 14.95
N MET A 296 5.85 -5.89 15.09
CA MET A 296 6.30 -4.91 16.06
C MET A 296 5.12 -4.31 16.80
N PRO A 297 5.00 -4.51 18.13
CA PRO A 297 4.06 -3.76 18.94
C PRO A 297 4.35 -2.26 18.86
N LEU A 298 3.31 -1.44 18.78
CA LEU A 298 3.46 0.02 18.63
C LEU A 298 3.92 0.72 19.91
N ASP A 299 3.94 0.01 21.04
CA ASP A 299 4.50 0.48 22.32
C ASP A 299 6.04 0.36 22.39
N GLY A 300 6.66 -0.27 21.38
CA GLY A 300 8.10 -0.46 21.33
C GLY A 300 8.64 -1.58 22.20
N SER A 301 7.80 -2.47 22.72
CA SER A 301 8.17 -3.55 23.66
C SER A 301 9.02 -4.67 23.03
N GLY A 302 9.38 -4.56 21.75
CA GLY A 302 10.23 -5.52 21.05
C GLY A 302 9.72 -5.86 19.66
N TYR A 303 10.07 -7.06 19.15
CA TYR A 303 9.60 -7.56 17.87
C TYR A 303 9.56 -9.09 17.85
N VAL A 304 8.72 -9.63 16.98
CA VAL A 304 8.63 -11.07 16.68
C VAL A 304 9.04 -11.30 15.23
N PRO A 305 10.13 -12.06 14.96
CA PRO A 305 10.53 -12.37 13.59
C PRO A 305 9.48 -13.20 12.86
N VAL A 306 9.18 -12.79 11.63
CA VAL A 306 8.27 -13.50 10.73
C VAL A 306 9.02 -14.20 9.62
N LEU A 307 9.94 -13.51 8.94
CA LEU A 307 10.82 -14.06 7.91
C LEU A 307 12.27 -13.69 8.18
N ARG A 308 13.17 -14.64 7.94
CA ARG A 308 14.62 -14.36 7.99
C ARG A 308 15.08 -13.55 6.79
N PRO A 309 16.17 -12.79 6.93
CA PRO A 309 16.81 -12.13 5.80
C PRO A 309 17.22 -13.13 4.72
N ASN A 310 17.08 -12.71 3.45
CA ASN A 310 17.56 -13.47 2.28
C ASN A 310 18.31 -12.58 1.27
N GLY A 311 18.54 -11.30 1.62
CA GLY A 311 19.24 -10.33 0.78
C GLY A 311 18.35 -9.58 -0.22
N ALA A 312 17.07 -9.93 -0.38
CA ALA A 312 16.13 -9.27 -1.31
C ALA A 312 15.17 -8.35 -0.57
N PRO A 313 14.97 -7.09 -1.02
CA PRO A 313 14.07 -6.15 -0.36
C PRO A 313 12.63 -6.65 -0.29
N VAL A 314 11.98 -6.48 0.85
CA VAL A 314 10.54 -6.72 0.99
C VAL A 314 9.80 -5.64 0.20
N GLU A 315 8.94 -6.05 -0.74
CA GLU A 315 8.16 -5.17 -1.60
C GLU A 315 6.65 -5.26 -1.36
N ALA A 316 6.21 -6.28 -0.64
CA ALA A 316 4.80 -6.49 -0.35
C ALA A 316 4.59 -6.93 1.10
N LEU A 317 3.63 -6.31 1.78
CA LEU A 317 3.12 -6.71 3.10
C LEU A 317 1.62 -6.42 3.14
N ALA A 318 0.82 -7.39 3.59
CA ALA A 318 -0.61 -7.22 3.82
C ALA A 318 -1.09 -8.09 4.98
N PHE A 319 -1.93 -7.55 5.85
CA PHE A 319 -2.72 -8.35 6.79
C PHE A 319 -4.05 -8.73 6.16
N SER A 320 -4.57 -9.91 6.50
CA SER A 320 -5.94 -10.26 6.21
C SER A 320 -6.93 -9.34 6.97
N PRO A 321 -8.18 -9.18 6.50
CA PRO A 321 -9.16 -8.30 7.15
C PRO A 321 -9.46 -8.67 8.60
N ASP A 322 -9.38 -9.95 8.96
CA ASP A 322 -9.55 -10.46 10.33
C ASP A 322 -8.26 -10.35 11.18
N GLY A 323 -7.12 -10.00 10.57
CA GLY A 323 -5.82 -9.89 11.22
C GLY A 323 -5.13 -11.22 11.51
N ARG A 324 -5.73 -12.35 11.14
CA ARG A 324 -5.16 -13.67 11.38
C ARG A 324 -3.92 -13.95 10.54
N TRP A 325 -3.90 -13.49 9.30
CA TRP A 325 -2.86 -13.83 8.34
C TRP A 325 -2.01 -12.61 7.97
N LEU A 326 -0.72 -12.86 7.79
CA LEU A 326 0.22 -11.90 7.21
C LEU A 326 0.79 -12.47 5.91
N ALA A 327 0.58 -11.76 4.82
CA ALA A 327 1.23 -12.00 3.54
C ALA A 327 2.46 -11.11 3.41
N ALA A 328 3.56 -11.67 2.92
CA ALA A 328 4.80 -10.94 2.63
C ALA A 328 5.38 -11.40 1.30
N GLY A 329 6.03 -10.47 0.57
CA GLY A 329 6.72 -10.77 -0.68
C GLY A 329 7.95 -9.90 -0.89
N ASP A 330 8.96 -10.41 -1.60
CA ASP A 330 10.20 -9.69 -1.84
C ASP A 330 10.61 -9.63 -3.33
N ALA A 331 11.58 -8.77 -3.61
CA ALA A 331 12.11 -8.57 -4.96
C ALA A 331 12.87 -9.80 -5.52
N GLY A 332 13.18 -10.79 -4.70
CA GLY A 332 13.80 -12.05 -5.10
C GLY A 332 12.78 -13.13 -5.50
N GLY A 333 11.48 -12.85 -5.40
CA GLY A 333 10.40 -13.79 -5.72
C GLY A 333 9.99 -14.70 -4.56
N ARG A 334 10.51 -14.48 -3.35
CA ARG A 334 9.99 -15.15 -2.16
C ARG A 334 8.65 -14.52 -1.77
N ALA A 335 7.65 -15.36 -1.58
CA ALA A 335 6.37 -14.99 -0.98
C ALA A 335 6.09 -15.87 0.24
N ALA A 336 5.35 -15.36 1.19
CA ALA A 336 4.95 -16.09 2.38
C ALA A 336 3.55 -15.71 2.83
N LEU A 337 2.83 -16.68 3.37
CA LEU A 337 1.60 -16.51 4.11
C LEU A 337 1.77 -17.15 5.48
N VAL A 338 1.58 -16.38 6.55
CA VAL A 338 1.89 -16.81 7.92
C VAL A 338 0.66 -16.67 8.79
N ASP A 339 0.28 -17.74 9.49
CA ASP A 339 -0.77 -17.72 10.53
C ASP A 339 -0.22 -17.02 11.78
N LEU A 340 -0.90 -15.98 12.22
CA LEU A 340 -0.52 -15.21 13.40
C LEU A 340 -1.21 -15.67 14.69
N GLN A 341 -2.19 -16.55 14.57
CA GLN A 341 -2.85 -17.15 15.74
C GLN A 341 -1.89 -18.15 16.41
N PRO A 342 -1.85 -18.19 17.75
CA PRO A 342 -0.97 -19.07 18.52
C PRO A 342 -1.32 -20.56 18.33
#